data_a8a93874f01068f96f9bd13938d6079b
#
_entry.id   a8a93874f01068f96f9bd13938d6079b
#
_cell.length_a   1.000
_cell.length_b   1.000
_cell.length_c   1.000
_cell.angle_alpha   90.00
_cell.angle_beta   90.00
_cell.angle_gamma   90.00
#
_symmetry.space_group_name_H-M   'P 1'
#
loop_
_entity.id
_entity.type
_entity.pdbx_description
1 polymer ?
#
loop_
_entity_poly.entity_id
_entity_poly.type
_entity_poly.pdbx_seq_one_letter_code
_entity_poly.pdbx_strand_id
1 'polypeptide(L)'
;MKTSKKNKSEKILLLCYLTFGMMLNLHAQNKILPLWKSIPDEIMAPDYKEKEVVKEGKIQRTSLVTSPTLSIFIPKQIKPNQTAVLIFPGGGYAHLSMEKEGTNVAEWLNSLGIVAFVVKYRLPSDLIMKNKSIGSLQDAQEAIRFVRFNAAKWNIDPNKIGTIGFSAGGHLASTLATHFDNKVYESKFNMSARPDFSILVYPVISMDSNITHKGSQTNLLGKEPSQILIDNFSNDKKVTSQTPPTFLVHASDDSAVLPENSINYYLALKKNNVSAELHIYEKGGHGFGLGAQDTSLYWINDCKEWLNANHYIF
;
A
#
# COMPACT_ATOMS: atom_id res chain seq x y z
N MET A 1 74.49 37.94 -46.97
CA MET A 1 74.67 37.39 -45.63
C MET A 1 73.65 38.02 -44.71
N LYS A 2 72.60 37.30 -44.26
CA LYS A 2 71.90 37.47 -42.99
C LYS A 2 70.79 36.44 -42.95
N THR A 3 70.92 35.53 -42.04
CA THR A 3 70.09 34.39 -41.76
C THR A 3 68.77 34.79 -41.08
N SER A 4 67.66 34.36 -41.66
CA SER A 4 66.32 34.48 -41.05
C SER A 4 66.09 33.31 -40.08
N LYS A 5 65.84 33.63 -38.81
CA LYS A 5 65.38 32.68 -37.80
C LYS A 5 63.87 32.48 -37.94
N LYS A 6 63.49 31.27 -38.25
CA LYS A 6 62.10 30.83 -38.17
C LYS A 6 61.68 30.71 -36.70
N ASN A 7 60.69 31.50 -36.28
CA ASN A 7 59.96 31.28 -35.02
C ASN A 7 58.85 30.22 -35.21
N LYS A 8 59.01 29.07 -34.59
CA LYS A 8 57.94 28.08 -34.39
C LYS A 8 57.03 28.58 -33.29
N SER A 9 55.84 29.07 -33.63
CA SER A 9 54.78 29.26 -32.67
C SER A 9 54.16 27.90 -32.33
N GLU A 10 54.42 27.42 -31.16
CA GLU A 10 53.74 26.27 -30.60
C GLU A 10 52.24 26.62 -30.35
N LYS A 11 51.42 26.04 -31.19
CA LYS A 11 49.98 26.07 -30.93
C LYS A 11 49.69 25.14 -29.76
N ILE A 12 49.51 25.68 -28.56
CA ILE A 12 48.95 24.99 -27.43
C ILE A 12 47.47 24.73 -27.76
N LEU A 13 47.18 23.48 -28.09
CA LEU A 13 45.84 23.01 -28.32
C LEU A 13 45.19 22.80 -26.91
N LEU A 14 44.46 23.82 -26.46
CA LEU A 14 43.67 23.73 -25.23
C LEU A 14 42.50 22.77 -25.49
N LEU A 15 42.67 21.50 -25.14
CA LEU A 15 41.65 20.49 -25.25
C LEU A 15 40.64 20.72 -24.10
N CYS A 16 39.65 21.58 -24.34
CA CYS A 16 38.48 21.66 -23.45
C CYS A 16 37.75 20.33 -23.47
N TYR A 17 37.97 19.49 -22.47
CA TYR A 17 37.07 18.39 -22.14
C TYR A 17 35.74 18.96 -21.70
N LEU A 18 34.85 19.19 -22.66
CA LEU A 18 33.42 19.30 -22.37
C LEU A 18 32.97 17.91 -21.89
N THR A 19 33.04 17.69 -20.57
CA THR A 19 32.28 16.65 -19.95
C THR A 19 30.80 17.06 -20.06
N PHE A 20 30.19 16.65 -21.15
CA PHE A 20 28.77 16.66 -21.34
C PHE A 20 28.22 15.66 -20.30
N GLY A 21 27.95 16.18 -19.12
CA GLY A 21 27.23 15.46 -18.09
C GLY A 21 25.90 15.08 -18.72
N MET A 22 25.80 13.87 -19.25
CA MET A 22 24.54 13.20 -19.53
C MET A 22 23.83 13.12 -18.18
N MET A 23 23.04 14.14 -17.85
CA MET A 23 21.93 13.98 -16.90
C MET A 23 21.03 12.92 -17.55
N LEU A 24 21.28 11.67 -17.20
CA LEU A 24 20.29 10.64 -17.32
C LEU A 24 19.09 11.15 -16.54
N ASN A 25 18.13 11.73 -17.24
CA ASN A 25 16.76 11.80 -16.76
C ASN A 25 16.34 10.35 -16.54
N LEU A 26 16.68 9.81 -15.38
CA LEU A 26 16.00 8.68 -14.80
C LEU A 26 14.55 9.16 -14.59
N HIS A 27 13.77 9.08 -15.67
CA HIS A 27 12.34 8.90 -15.49
C HIS A 27 12.27 7.67 -14.57
N ALA A 28 11.79 7.88 -13.35
CA ALA A 28 11.59 6.80 -12.39
C ALA A 28 10.60 5.84 -13.05
N GLN A 29 11.12 4.89 -13.83
CA GLN A 29 10.31 3.78 -14.33
C GLN A 29 9.81 3.07 -13.11
N ASN A 30 8.50 3.06 -12.93
CA ASN A 30 7.83 2.33 -11.88
C ASN A 30 8.28 0.88 -11.96
N LYS A 31 9.22 0.50 -11.09
CA LYS A 31 9.78 -0.84 -11.09
C LYS A 31 8.76 -1.78 -10.47
N ILE A 32 8.32 -2.78 -11.24
CA ILE A 32 7.45 -3.85 -10.74
C ILE A 32 8.33 -5.03 -10.35
N LEU A 33 8.19 -5.48 -9.11
CA LEU A 33 8.91 -6.63 -8.58
C LEU A 33 7.93 -7.75 -8.24
N PRO A 34 8.22 -9.01 -8.59
CA PRO A 34 7.48 -10.14 -8.06
C PRO A 34 7.69 -10.21 -6.54
N LEU A 35 6.61 -10.46 -5.81
CA LEU A 35 6.65 -10.54 -4.35
C LEU A 35 7.30 -11.86 -3.89
N TRP A 36 7.04 -12.92 -4.61
CA TRP A 36 7.48 -14.27 -4.25
C TRP A 36 8.42 -14.88 -5.30
N LYS A 37 9.35 -15.73 -4.85
CA LYS A 37 10.03 -16.69 -5.73
C LYS A 37 9.21 -17.98 -5.89
N SER A 38 8.50 -18.37 -4.83
CA SER A 38 7.56 -19.48 -4.80
C SER A 38 6.42 -19.09 -3.86
N ILE A 39 5.21 -19.07 -4.38
CA ILE A 39 4.03 -18.62 -3.66
C ILE A 39 3.63 -19.69 -2.63
N PRO A 40 3.43 -19.33 -1.35
CA PRO A 40 3.02 -20.30 -0.35
C PRO A 40 1.58 -20.77 -0.61
N ASP A 41 1.32 -22.06 -0.33
CA ASP A 41 0.00 -22.69 -0.42
C ASP A 41 -0.71 -22.56 -1.77
N GLU A 42 0.09 -22.36 -2.84
CA GLU A 42 -0.44 -22.24 -4.21
C GLU A 42 -1.04 -23.56 -4.68
N ILE A 43 -2.20 -23.46 -5.33
CA ILE A 43 -2.81 -24.51 -6.14
C ILE A 43 -2.63 -24.11 -7.59
N MET A 44 -2.02 -24.99 -8.40
CA MET A 44 -1.85 -24.75 -9.83
C MET A 44 -3.19 -24.82 -10.56
N ALA A 45 -3.60 -23.70 -11.15
CA ALA A 45 -4.84 -23.58 -11.89
C ALA A 45 -4.57 -22.88 -13.25
N PRO A 46 -4.15 -23.61 -14.29
CA PRO A 46 -3.68 -23.03 -15.57
C PRO A 46 -4.71 -22.14 -16.27
N ASP A 47 -5.99 -22.40 -16.05
CA ASP A 47 -7.10 -21.64 -16.64
C ASP A 47 -7.52 -20.40 -15.81
N TYR A 48 -7.00 -20.28 -14.58
CA TYR A 48 -7.24 -19.12 -13.72
C TYR A 48 -6.23 -18.03 -14.05
N LYS A 49 -6.60 -17.12 -14.95
CA LYS A 49 -5.69 -16.09 -15.48
C LYS A 49 -6.12 -14.70 -15.02
N GLU A 50 -5.15 -13.88 -14.66
CA GLU A 50 -5.37 -12.48 -14.36
C GLU A 50 -6.07 -11.77 -15.52
N LYS A 51 -6.97 -10.84 -15.17
CA LYS A 51 -7.68 -9.99 -16.11
C LYS A 51 -7.50 -8.54 -15.74
N GLU A 52 -7.06 -7.74 -16.69
CA GLU A 52 -6.88 -6.31 -16.52
C GLU A 52 -7.89 -5.54 -17.35
N VAL A 53 -8.42 -4.46 -16.76
CA VAL A 53 -9.18 -3.44 -17.48
C VAL A 53 -8.25 -2.25 -17.65
N VAL A 54 -7.87 -1.95 -18.89
CA VAL A 54 -6.98 -0.85 -19.24
C VAL A 54 -7.78 0.26 -19.90
N LYS A 55 -7.56 1.50 -19.44
CA LYS A 55 -8.12 2.71 -20.05
C LYS A 55 -7.02 3.75 -20.15
N GLU A 56 -6.85 4.37 -21.34
CA GLU A 56 -5.84 5.39 -21.59
C GLU A 56 -4.42 4.97 -21.18
N GLY A 57 -4.07 3.70 -21.42
CA GLY A 57 -2.77 3.13 -21.07
C GLY A 57 -2.54 2.83 -19.58
N LYS A 58 -3.55 3.05 -18.73
CA LYS A 58 -3.48 2.78 -17.28
C LYS A 58 -4.35 1.60 -16.89
N ILE A 59 -3.83 0.73 -16.04
CA ILE A 59 -4.58 -0.38 -15.47
C ILE A 59 -5.55 0.15 -14.43
N GLN A 60 -6.85 0.16 -14.78
CA GLN A 60 -7.93 0.60 -13.89
C GLN A 60 -8.21 -0.44 -12.80
N ARG A 61 -8.29 -1.70 -13.22
CA ARG A 61 -8.63 -2.83 -12.35
C ARG A 61 -7.83 -4.06 -12.75
N THR A 62 -7.47 -4.88 -11.75
CA THR A 62 -6.96 -6.23 -11.95
C THR A 62 -7.83 -7.21 -11.18
N SER A 63 -8.29 -8.27 -11.81
CA SER A 63 -9.05 -9.35 -11.19
C SER A 63 -8.38 -10.70 -11.41
N LEU A 64 -8.79 -11.72 -10.64
CA LEU A 64 -8.22 -13.06 -10.69
C LEU A 64 -6.68 -13.05 -10.46
N VAL A 65 -6.21 -12.22 -9.53
CA VAL A 65 -4.78 -12.07 -9.26
C VAL A 65 -4.19 -13.38 -8.74
N THR A 66 -3.19 -13.91 -9.48
CA THR A 66 -2.43 -15.11 -9.13
C THR A 66 -0.98 -14.78 -8.77
N SER A 67 -0.43 -13.74 -9.39
CA SER A 67 0.99 -13.36 -9.28
C SER A 67 1.15 -12.03 -8.56
N PRO A 68 1.32 -12.05 -7.22
CA PRO A 68 1.43 -10.81 -6.46
C PRO A 68 2.73 -10.07 -6.75
N THR A 69 2.62 -8.75 -6.86
CA THR A 69 3.73 -7.85 -7.20
C THR A 69 3.74 -6.59 -6.36
N LEU A 70 4.91 -5.93 -6.31
CA LEU A 70 5.11 -4.59 -5.77
C LEU A 70 5.47 -3.63 -6.89
N SER A 71 4.65 -2.60 -7.11
CA SER A 71 5.00 -1.47 -7.95
C SER A 71 5.58 -0.35 -7.10
N ILE A 72 6.80 0.07 -7.41
CA ILE A 72 7.58 1.01 -6.59
C ILE A 72 7.49 2.41 -7.17
N PHE A 73 7.10 3.38 -6.35
CA PHE A 73 7.03 4.79 -6.66
C PHE A 73 7.97 5.55 -5.74
N ILE A 74 8.96 6.21 -6.34
CA ILE A 74 10.01 6.95 -5.61
C ILE A 74 9.78 8.45 -5.81
N PRO A 75 9.76 9.27 -4.73
CA PRO A 75 9.62 10.72 -4.85
C PRO A 75 10.78 11.34 -5.66
N LYS A 76 10.50 12.42 -6.37
CA LYS A 76 11.52 13.12 -7.18
C LYS A 76 12.72 13.62 -6.36
N GLN A 77 12.46 14.05 -5.13
CA GLN A 77 13.49 14.45 -4.18
C GLN A 77 13.66 13.36 -3.14
N ILE A 78 14.79 12.68 -3.19
CA ILE A 78 15.14 11.62 -2.26
C ILE A 78 15.84 12.26 -1.05
N LYS A 79 15.28 12.06 0.15
CA LYS A 79 15.90 12.41 1.44
C LYS A 79 16.37 11.14 2.15
N PRO A 80 17.36 11.20 3.04
CA PRO A 80 17.70 10.05 3.88
C PRO A 80 16.58 9.79 4.89
N ASN A 81 16.43 8.52 5.31
CA ASN A 81 15.46 8.08 6.32
C ASN A 81 14.01 8.44 5.99
N GLN A 82 13.62 8.26 4.73
CA GLN A 82 12.25 8.52 4.28
C GLN A 82 11.26 7.51 4.88
N THR A 83 10.04 7.97 5.03
CA THR A 83 8.90 7.10 5.31
C THR A 83 8.54 6.32 4.05
N ALA A 84 8.08 5.08 4.24
CA ALA A 84 7.49 4.27 3.19
C ALA A 84 6.06 3.89 3.53
N VAL A 85 5.22 3.73 2.50
CA VAL A 85 3.84 3.27 2.66
C VAL A 85 3.52 2.19 1.63
N LEU A 86 3.02 1.06 2.13
CA LEU A 86 2.44 0.01 1.29
C LEU A 86 0.96 0.32 1.08
N ILE A 87 0.52 0.28 -0.16
CA ILE A 87 -0.85 0.63 -0.59
C ILE A 87 -1.59 -0.65 -0.94
N PHE A 88 -2.72 -0.88 -0.28
CA PHE A 88 -3.63 -1.99 -0.54
C PHE A 88 -4.92 -1.47 -1.18
N PRO A 89 -5.04 -1.54 -2.53
CA PRO A 89 -6.26 -1.14 -3.22
C PRO A 89 -7.48 -1.97 -2.80
N GLY A 90 -8.66 -1.36 -2.81
CA GLY A 90 -9.92 -2.05 -2.57
C GLY A 90 -10.47 -2.75 -3.80
N GLY A 91 -11.74 -3.16 -3.69
CA GLY A 91 -12.48 -3.85 -4.75
C GLY A 91 -13.19 -5.10 -4.26
N GLY A 92 -13.57 -5.15 -2.98
CA GLY A 92 -14.40 -6.21 -2.40
C GLY A 92 -13.76 -7.59 -2.39
N TYR A 93 -12.44 -7.69 -2.50
CA TYR A 93 -11.71 -8.95 -2.74
C TYR A 93 -12.10 -9.65 -4.06
N ALA A 94 -12.82 -8.99 -4.96
CA ALA A 94 -13.16 -9.48 -6.29
C ALA A 94 -12.24 -8.92 -7.39
N HIS A 95 -11.71 -7.74 -7.17
CA HIS A 95 -10.71 -7.08 -8.01
C HIS A 95 -9.88 -6.10 -7.18
N LEU A 96 -8.86 -5.52 -7.80
CA LEU A 96 -8.05 -4.42 -7.24
C LEU A 96 -8.29 -3.14 -8.06
N SER A 97 -8.61 -2.04 -7.40
CA SER A 97 -8.79 -0.70 -7.97
C SER A 97 -7.42 -0.03 -8.18
N MET A 98 -6.68 -0.50 -9.20
CA MET A 98 -5.24 -0.24 -9.35
C MET A 98 -4.90 1.22 -9.63
N GLU A 99 -5.70 1.95 -10.42
CA GLU A 99 -5.44 3.37 -10.67
C GLU A 99 -5.91 4.23 -9.50
N LYS A 100 -7.21 4.18 -9.19
CA LYS A 100 -7.85 5.10 -8.25
C LYS A 100 -7.31 4.98 -6.82
N GLU A 101 -7.13 3.74 -6.35
CA GLU A 101 -6.71 3.41 -4.97
C GLU A 101 -5.28 2.84 -4.91
N GLY A 102 -4.57 2.82 -6.02
CA GLY A 102 -3.18 2.40 -6.14
C GLY A 102 -2.29 3.52 -6.66
N THR A 103 -2.20 3.68 -7.99
CA THR A 103 -1.25 4.59 -8.64
C THR A 103 -1.45 6.05 -8.24
N ASN A 104 -2.70 6.54 -8.24
CA ASN A 104 -2.99 7.94 -7.87
C ASN A 104 -2.61 8.21 -6.41
N VAL A 105 -2.82 7.23 -5.52
CA VAL A 105 -2.42 7.31 -4.11
C VAL A 105 -0.90 7.32 -3.96
N ALA A 106 -0.19 6.50 -4.75
CA ALA A 106 1.27 6.47 -4.76
C ALA A 106 1.86 7.82 -5.22
N GLU A 107 1.27 8.44 -6.23
CA GLU A 107 1.66 9.77 -6.71
C GLU A 107 1.42 10.85 -5.65
N TRP A 108 0.29 10.80 -4.94
CA TRP A 108 0.01 11.69 -3.82
C TRP A 108 1.04 11.52 -2.69
N LEU A 109 1.32 10.29 -2.26
CA LEU A 109 2.33 10.01 -1.23
C LEU A 109 3.73 10.49 -1.65
N ASN A 110 4.10 10.30 -2.93
CA ASN A 110 5.36 10.81 -3.47
C ASN A 110 5.43 12.35 -3.41
N SER A 111 4.31 13.06 -3.57
CA SER A 111 4.27 14.52 -3.42
C SER A 111 4.57 14.97 -1.99
N LEU A 112 4.36 14.10 -1.00
CA LEU A 112 4.71 14.31 0.41
C LEU A 112 6.12 13.83 0.77
N GLY A 113 6.89 13.33 -0.21
CA GLY A 113 8.24 12.79 0.01
C GLY A 113 8.26 11.35 0.56
N ILE A 114 7.16 10.63 0.49
CA ILE A 114 7.01 9.25 0.95
C ILE A 114 7.28 8.28 -0.20
N VAL A 115 8.10 7.24 0.03
CA VAL A 115 8.27 6.14 -0.94
C VAL A 115 7.02 5.25 -0.86
N ALA A 116 6.38 5.00 -2.00
CA ALA A 116 5.14 4.26 -2.05
C ALA A 116 5.28 2.93 -2.79
N PHE A 117 4.59 1.90 -2.30
CA PHE A 117 4.59 0.56 -2.85
C PHE A 117 3.15 0.11 -3.08
N VAL A 118 2.70 0.05 -4.33
CA VAL A 118 1.38 -0.50 -4.65
C VAL A 118 1.48 -2.02 -4.64
N VAL A 119 0.73 -2.66 -3.77
CA VAL A 119 0.70 -4.11 -3.61
C VAL A 119 -0.44 -4.69 -4.44
N LYS A 120 -0.09 -5.37 -5.52
CA LYS A 120 -1.03 -6.24 -6.24
C LYS A 120 -1.06 -7.57 -5.50
N TYR A 121 -1.95 -7.71 -4.52
CA TYR A 121 -2.07 -8.91 -3.70
C TYR A 121 -3.03 -9.94 -4.33
N ARG A 122 -2.82 -11.24 -4.04
CA ARG A 122 -3.72 -12.31 -4.51
C ARG A 122 -5.13 -12.11 -3.98
N LEU A 123 -6.10 -12.32 -4.85
CA LEU A 123 -7.51 -12.30 -4.49
C LEU A 123 -7.94 -13.69 -3.99
N PRO A 124 -8.76 -13.75 -2.91
CA PRO A 124 -9.17 -15.01 -2.31
C PRO A 124 -9.91 -15.92 -3.29
N SER A 125 -9.38 -17.14 -3.51
CA SER A 125 -10.02 -18.15 -4.34
C SER A 125 -9.57 -19.56 -3.93
N ASP A 126 -10.53 -20.44 -3.73
CA ASP A 126 -10.30 -21.85 -3.44
C ASP A 126 -9.67 -22.59 -4.66
N LEU A 127 -9.66 -21.97 -5.85
CA LEU A 127 -9.04 -22.52 -7.05
C LEU A 127 -7.51 -22.39 -7.05
N ILE A 128 -6.96 -21.39 -6.35
CA ILE A 128 -5.52 -21.06 -6.39
C ILE A 128 -4.85 -21.08 -5.01
N MET A 129 -5.60 -21.25 -3.94
CA MET A 129 -5.09 -21.20 -2.56
C MET A 129 -5.63 -22.37 -1.75
N LYS A 130 -4.77 -23.06 -0.99
CA LYS A 130 -5.22 -24.07 -0.02
C LYS A 130 -6.12 -23.48 1.06
N ASN A 131 -5.85 -22.25 1.47
CA ASN A 131 -6.70 -21.48 2.38
C ASN A 131 -6.82 -20.04 1.87
N LYS A 132 -7.95 -19.73 1.23
CA LYS A 132 -8.17 -18.41 0.63
C LYS A 132 -8.26 -17.28 1.65
N SER A 133 -8.65 -17.56 2.90
CA SER A 133 -8.82 -16.52 3.91
C SER A 133 -7.49 -15.89 4.36
N ILE A 134 -6.36 -16.58 4.18
CA ILE A 134 -5.05 -16.10 4.59
C ILE A 134 -4.14 -15.69 3.43
N GLY A 135 -4.45 -16.05 2.17
CA GLY A 135 -3.55 -15.81 1.04
C GLY A 135 -3.20 -14.34 0.84
N SER A 136 -4.17 -13.44 0.94
CA SER A 136 -3.91 -11.99 0.87
C SER A 136 -3.07 -11.50 2.07
N LEU A 137 -3.27 -12.07 3.27
CA LEU A 137 -2.46 -11.75 4.46
C LEU A 137 -1.01 -12.22 4.31
N GLN A 138 -0.79 -13.41 3.72
CA GLN A 138 0.55 -13.88 3.38
C GLN A 138 1.28 -12.85 2.51
N ASP A 139 0.61 -12.35 1.46
CA ASP A 139 1.18 -11.34 0.56
C ASP A 139 1.46 -10.03 1.28
N ALA A 140 0.55 -9.56 2.13
CA ALA A 140 0.72 -8.33 2.89
C ALA A 140 1.89 -8.42 3.89
N GLN A 141 2.01 -9.55 4.61
CA GLN A 141 3.12 -9.78 5.54
C GLN A 141 4.47 -9.88 4.81
N GLU A 142 4.53 -10.58 3.66
CA GLU A 142 5.77 -10.65 2.88
C GLU A 142 6.15 -9.31 2.29
N ALA A 143 5.18 -8.53 1.79
CA ALA A 143 5.41 -7.21 1.22
C ALA A 143 6.10 -6.27 2.22
N ILE A 144 5.58 -6.16 3.45
CA ILE A 144 6.17 -5.28 4.44
C ILE A 144 7.54 -5.78 4.94
N ARG A 145 7.71 -7.10 5.11
CA ARG A 145 9.01 -7.69 5.45
C ARG A 145 10.04 -7.44 4.36
N PHE A 146 9.65 -7.61 3.09
CA PHE A 146 10.51 -7.35 1.93
C PHE A 146 10.95 -5.89 1.88
N VAL A 147 10.01 -4.94 2.07
CA VAL A 147 10.32 -3.50 2.08
C VAL A 147 11.26 -3.18 3.25
N ARG A 148 10.97 -3.67 4.45
CA ARG A 148 11.79 -3.43 5.65
C ARG A 148 13.20 -4.01 5.51
N PHE A 149 13.36 -5.21 4.99
CA PHE A 149 14.66 -5.84 4.74
C PHE A 149 15.49 -5.06 3.70
N ASN A 150 14.84 -4.48 2.71
CA ASN A 150 15.50 -3.74 1.64
C ASN A 150 15.47 -2.21 1.84
N ALA A 151 15.10 -1.71 3.00
CA ALA A 151 14.84 -0.28 3.28
C ALA A 151 16.01 0.62 2.83
N ALA A 152 17.25 0.22 3.09
CA ALA A 152 18.45 0.96 2.69
C ALA A 152 18.56 1.19 1.17
N LYS A 153 18.01 0.30 0.33
CA LYS A 153 18.04 0.45 -1.14
C LYS A 153 17.27 1.67 -1.63
N TRP A 154 16.31 2.14 -0.84
CA TRP A 154 15.42 3.24 -1.19
C TRP A 154 15.53 4.41 -0.20
N ASN A 155 16.59 4.44 0.64
CA ASN A 155 16.80 5.43 1.70
C ASN A 155 15.61 5.52 2.70
N ILE A 156 14.94 4.40 2.96
CA ILE A 156 13.81 4.28 3.89
C ILE A 156 14.32 4.02 5.30
N ASP A 157 13.70 4.65 6.30
CA ASP A 157 13.82 4.26 7.69
C ASP A 157 13.04 2.96 7.92
N PRO A 158 13.68 1.84 8.32
CA PRO A 158 12.98 0.57 8.55
C PRO A 158 11.94 0.62 9.69
N ASN A 159 11.94 1.70 10.51
CA ASN A 159 10.99 1.95 11.58
C ASN A 159 9.90 2.97 11.20
N LYS A 160 9.83 3.36 9.92
CA LYS A 160 8.81 4.27 9.38
C LYS A 160 8.14 3.68 8.14
N ILE A 161 7.67 2.44 8.24
CA ILE A 161 6.99 1.74 7.16
C ILE A 161 5.52 1.53 7.54
N GLY A 162 4.66 2.37 7.00
CA GLY A 162 3.22 2.31 7.21
C GLY A 162 2.46 1.59 6.10
N THR A 163 1.16 1.50 6.32
CA THR A 163 0.21 0.97 5.34
C THR A 163 -0.93 1.95 5.08
N ILE A 164 -1.45 1.95 3.87
CA ILE A 164 -2.73 2.57 3.54
C ILE A 164 -3.62 1.55 2.82
N GLY A 165 -4.86 1.42 3.26
CA GLY A 165 -5.80 0.49 2.66
C GLY A 165 -7.18 1.09 2.45
N PHE A 166 -7.81 0.75 1.33
CA PHE A 166 -9.10 1.26 0.88
C PHE A 166 -10.14 0.15 0.87
N SER A 167 -11.32 0.36 1.43
CA SER A 167 -12.43 -0.60 1.38
C SER A 167 -11.99 -2.02 1.82
N ALA A 168 -12.09 -3.03 0.97
CA ALA A 168 -11.54 -4.38 1.24
C ALA A 168 -10.01 -4.40 1.42
N GLY A 169 -9.27 -3.49 0.75
CA GLY A 169 -7.84 -3.26 1.02
C GLY A 169 -7.60 -2.67 2.41
N GLY A 170 -8.54 -1.89 2.93
CA GLY A 170 -8.57 -1.42 4.31
C GLY A 170 -8.77 -2.59 5.30
N HIS A 171 -9.60 -3.57 4.92
CA HIS A 171 -9.69 -4.82 5.68
C HIS A 171 -8.34 -5.55 5.71
N LEU A 172 -7.67 -5.69 4.56
CA LEU A 172 -6.36 -6.34 4.51
C LEU A 172 -5.30 -5.57 5.33
N ALA A 173 -5.27 -4.23 5.25
CA ALA A 173 -4.36 -3.40 6.04
C ALA A 173 -4.62 -3.53 7.55
N SER A 174 -5.88 -3.53 7.99
CA SER A 174 -6.24 -3.74 9.39
C SER A 174 -6.02 -5.19 9.85
N THR A 175 -6.19 -6.18 8.96
CA THR A 175 -5.82 -7.57 9.24
C THR A 175 -4.32 -7.69 9.44
N LEU A 176 -3.50 -7.08 8.58
CA LEU A 176 -2.06 -7.03 8.78
C LEU A 176 -1.70 -6.36 10.12
N ALA A 177 -2.36 -5.26 10.48
CA ALA A 177 -2.11 -4.50 11.71
C ALA A 177 -2.46 -5.26 13.00
N THR A 178 -3.39 -6.23 12.92
CA THR A 178 -3.87 -7.01 14.07
C THR A 178 -3.38 -8.46 14.10
N HIS A 179 -2.85 -8.96 12.97
CA HIS A 179 -2.36 -10.33 12.80
C HIS A 179 -0.91 -10.37 12.28
N PHE A 180 -0.13 -9.32 12.51
CA PHE A 180 1.23 -9.20 11.99
C PHE A 180 2.17 -10.30 12.49
N ASP A 181 1.93 -10.88 13.65
CA ASP A 181 2.71 -11.93 14.31
C ASP A 181 2.20 -13.35 14.02
N ASN A 182 1.04 -13.50 13.39
CA ASN A 182 0.53 -14.79 12.98
C ASN A 182 1.45 -15.43 11.92
N LYS A 183 1.91 -16.64 12.19
CA LYS A 183 2.69 -17.42 11.23
C LYS A 183 1.78 -18.04 10.17
N VAL A 184 1.50 -17.29 9.11
CA VAL A 184 0.68 -17.79 7.98
C VAL A 184 1.53 -18.37 6.84
N TYR A 185 2.86 -18.25 6.92
CA TYR A 185 3.85 -18.87 6.02
C TYR A 185 5.24 -18.80 6.65
N GLU A 186 6.21 -19.53 6.08
CA GLU A 186 7.62 -19.44 6.46
C GLU A 186 8.32 -18.31 5.72
N SER A 187 8.62 -17.22 6.42
CA SER A 187 9.32 -16.06 5.85
C SER A 187 10.83 -16.30 5.76
N LYS A 188 11.43 -15.84 4.64
CA LYS A 188 12.90 -15.78 4.49
C LYS A 188 13.51 -14.56 5.17
N PHE A 189 12.69 -13.57 5.52
CA PHE A 189 13.13 -12.34 6.16
C PHE A 189 12.91 -12.43 7.67
N ASN A 190 13.99 -12.33 8.43
CA ASN A 190 13.88 -12.20 9.88
C ASN A 190 13.52 -10.75 10.25
N MET A 191 12.35 -10.30 9.78
CA MET A 191 11.83 -8.95 9.95
C MET A 191 10.39 -9.00 10.47
N SER A 192 10.02 -8.02 11.29
CA SER A 192 8.62 -7.88 11.72
C SER A 192 7.71 -7.53 10.55
N ALA A 193 6.52 -8.14 10.52
CA ALA A 193 5.46 -7.74 9.60
C ALA A 193 4.55 -6.65 10.19
N ARG A 194 4.81 -6.15 11.39
CA ARG A 194 4.03 -5.10 12.01
C ARG A 194 4.23 -3.78 11.26
N PRO A 195 3.18 -3.13 10.76
CA PRO A 195 3.27 -1.76 10.27
C PRO A 195 3.66 -0.80 11.39
N ASP A 196 4.39 0.27 11.08
CA ASP A 196 4.72 1.29 12.08
C ASP A 196 3.55 2.27 12.28
N PHE A 197 2.68 2.39 11.28
CA PHE A 197 1.39 3.07 11.33
C PHE A 197 0.43 2.55 10.26
N SER A 198 -0.87 2.85 10.37
CA SER A 198 -1.89 2.49 9.39
C SER A 198 -2.77 3.67 9.02
N ILE A 199 -3.15 3.76 7.75
CA ILE A 199 -4.14 4.70 7.22
C ILE A 199 -5.27 3.87 6.60
N LEU A 200 -6.49 4.04 7.08
CA LEU A 200 -7.64 3.24 6.68
C LEU A 200 -8.73 4.13 6.10
N VAL A 201 -9.03 3.94 4.83
CA VAL A 201 -9.94 4.81 4.06
C VAL A 201 -11.21 4.03 3.72
N TYR A 202 -12.34 4.44 4.27
CA TYR A 202 -13.64 3.73 4.21
C TYR A 202 -13.48 2.20 4.33
N PRO A 203 -12.75 1.74 5.35
CA PRO A 203 -12.33 0.35 5.42
C PRO A 203 -13.49 -0.57 5.75
N VAL A 204 -13.51 -1.76 5.15
CA VAL A 204 -14.16 -2.90 5.77
C VAL A 204 -13.31 -3.30 6.99
N ILE A 205 -13.90 -3.52 8.13
CA ILE A 205 -13.22 -3.91 9.38
C ILE A 205 -13.83 -5.18 9.97
N SER A 206 -15.15 -5.15 10.16
CA SER A 206 -15.88 -6.26 10.77
C SER A 206 -16.39 -7.22 9.70
N MET A 207 -16.37 -8.50 10.03
CA MET A 207 -17.06 -9.55 9.27
C MET A 207 -18.41 -9.92 9.89
N ASP A 208 -18.88 -9.17 10.91
CA ASP A 208 -20.22 -9.33 11.50
C ASP A 208 -21.28 -8.96 10.45
N SER A 209 -22.28 -9.83 10.28
CA SER A 209 -23.32 -9.69 9.24
C SER A 209 -24.12 -8.39 9.34
N ASN A 210 -24.16 -7.75 10.52
CA ASN A 210 -24.92 -6.51 10.73
C ASN A 210 -24.24 -5.28 10.12
N ILE A 211 -22.89 -5.28 10.01
CA ILE A 211 -22.14 -4.10 9.56
C ILE A 211 -21.11 -4.41 8.45
N THR A 212 -20.90 -5.70 8.12
CA THR A 212 -19.92 -6.09 7.11
C THR A 212 -20.34 -5.69 5.70
N HIS A 213 -19.34 -5.43 4.85
CA HIS A 213 -19.57 -5.48 3.41
C HIS A 213 -19.71 -6.94 2.95
N LYS A 214 -20.95 -7.38 2.67
CA LYS A 214 -21.28 -8.78 2.37
C LYS A 214 -20.44 -9.39 1.24
N GLY A 215 -20.14 -8.61 0.19
CA GLY A 215 -19.29 -9.04 -0.92
C GLY A 215 -17.88 -9.40 -0.45
N SER A 216 -17.27 -8.55 0.37
CA SER A 216 -15.93 -8.79 0.94
C SER A 216 -15.92 -10.03 1.84
N GLN A 217 -16.93 -10.18 2.70
CA GLN A 217 -17.06 -11.35 3.57
C GLN A 217 -17.16 -12.64 2.75
N THR A 218 -18.05 -12.67 1.76
CA THR A 218 -18.26 -13.85 0.91
C THR A 218 -17.02 -14.23 0.12
N ASN A 219 -16.32 -13.26 -0.46
CA ASN A 219 -15.11 -13.51 -1.23
C ASN A 219 -13.98 -14.05 -0.35
N LEU A 220 -13.77 -13.44 0.81
CA LEU A 220 -12.70 -13.84 1.73
C LEU A 220 -13.00 -15.14 2.48
N LEU A 221 -14.19 -15.26 3.06
CA LEU A 221 -14.52 -16.31 4.03
C LEU A 221 -15.46 -17.39 3.47
N GLY A 222 -16.11 -17.14 2.33
CA GLY A 222 -17.12 -18.02 1.77
C GLY A 222 -18.55 -17.54 2.04
N LYS A 223 -19.54 -18.26 1.50
CA LYS A 223 -20.96 -17.89 1.60
C LYS A 223 -21.50 -18.04 3.03
N GLU A 224 -21.06 -19.07 3.72
CA GLU A 224 -21.52 -19.44 5.06
C GLU A 224 -20.31 -19.64 5.99
N PRO A 225 -19.60 -18.55 6.36
CA PRO A 225 -18.42 -18.66 7.22
C PRO A 225 -18.86 -19.05 8.64
N SER A 226 -18.04 -19.87 9.30
CA SER A 226 -18.23 -20.17 10.71
C SER A 226 -18.07 -18.89 11.57
N GLN A 227 -18.71 -18.85 12.74
CA GLN A 227 -18.57 -17.74 13.68
C GLN A 227 -17.10 -17.51 14.08
N ILE A 228 -16.32 -18.59 14.19
CA ILE A 228 -14.88 -18.51 14.50
C ILE A 228 -14.13 -17.72 13.40
N LEU A 229 -14.43 -17.96 12.13
CA LEU A 229 -13.83 -17.20 11.01
C LEU A 229 -14.31 -15.74 11.02
N ILE A 230 -15.61 -15.49 11.24
CA ILE A 230 -16.16 -14.15 11.38
C ILE A 230 -15.44 -13.38 12.49
N ASP A 231 -15.31 -13.98 13.67
CA ASP A 231 -14.64 -13.33 14.81
C ASP A 231 -13.13 -13.17 14.59
N ASN A 232 -12.51 -14.09 13.87
CA ASN A 232 -11.09 -14.02 13.60
C ASN A 232 -10.73 -12.90 12.59
N PHE A 233 -11.60 -12.65 11.61
CA PHE A 233 -11.41 -11.62 10.60
C PHE A 233 -12.21 -10.33 10.87
N SER A 234 -12.89 -10.20 12.02
CA SER A 234 -13.41 -8.92 12.53
C SER A 234 -12.32 -8.20 13.29
N ASN A 235 -11.62 -7.31 12.60
CA ASN A 235 -10.38 -6.69 13.09
C ASN A 235 -10.60 -5.77 14.31
N ASP A 236 -11.78 -5.22 14.48
CA ASP A 236 -12.19 -4.49 15.70
C ASP A 236 -12.11 -5.37 16.96
N LYS A 237 -12.33 -6.69 16.83
CA LYS A 237 -12.21 -7.68 17.91
C LYS A 237 -10.76 -8.15 18.16
N LYS A 238 -9.82 -7.78 17.29
CA LYS A 238 -8.41 -8.25 17.31
C LYS A 238 -7.41 -7.17 17.69
N VAL A 239 -7.86 -5.97 17.98
CA VAL A 239 -7.01 -4.88 18.45
C VAL A 239 -6.37 -5.22 19.79
N THR A 240 -5.07 -5.01 19.88
CA THR A 240 -4.26 -5.13 21.10
C THR A 240 -3.45 -3.86 21.31
N SER A 241 -2.74 -3.73 22.43
CA SER A 241 -1.80 -2.63 22.67
C SER A 241 -0.62 -2.61 21.70
N GLN A 242 -0.40 -3.69 20.93
CA GLN A 242 0.64 -3.78 19.91
C GLN A 242 0.15 -3.36 18.51
N THR A 243 -1.16 -3.15 18.34
CA THR A 243 -1.71 -2.61 17.08
C THR A 243 -1.10 -1.22 16.81
N PRO A 244 -0.67 -0.91 15.57
CA PRO A 244 0.00 0.37 15.28
C PRO A 244 -0.93 1.58 15.40
N PRO A 245 -0.39 2.79 15.62
CA PRO A 245 -1.13 4.05 15.50
C PRO A 245 -1.88 4.11 14.17
N THR A 246 -3.13 4.59 14.21
CA THR A 246 -4.01 4.50 13.04
C THR A 246 -4.77 5.80 12.77
N PHE A 247 -4.73 6.25 11.52
CA PHE A 247 -5.61 7.28 10.96
C PHE A 247 -6.77 6.61 10.22
N LEU A 248 -7.99 7.05 10.48
CA LEU A 248 -9.21 6.54 9.84
C LEU A 248 -10.00 7.67 9.18
N VAL A 249 -10.58 7.38 8.03
CA VAL A 249 -11.52 8.29 7.36
C VAL A 249 -12.69 7.53 6.77
N HIS A 250 -13.90 8.09 6.90
CA HIS A 250 -15.13 7.53 6.36
C HIS A 250 -16.12 8.64 5.96
N ALA A 251 -17.15 8.30 5.20
CA ALA A 251 -18.29 9.18 4.95
C ALA A 251 -19.55 8.63 5.63
N SER A 252 -20.37 9.52 6.23
CA SER A 252 -21.60 9.13 6.91
C SER A 252 -22.66 8.54 5.97
N ASP A 253 -22.61 8.94 4.70
CA ASP A 253 -23.52 8.48 3.66
C ASP A 253 -23.01 7.26 2.87
N ASP A 254 -21.96 6.58 3.35
CA ASP A 254 -21.48 5.33 2.76
C ASP A 254 -22.47 4.19 3.03
N SER A 255 -23.21 3.82 1.99
CA SER A 255 -24.19 2.73 2.05
C SER A 255 -23.64 1.35 1.68
N ALA A 256 -22.42 1.28 1.15
CA ALA A 256 -21.76 0.03 0.78
C ALA A 256 -20.94 -0.57 1.93
N VAL A 257 -20.18 0.26 2.63
CA VAL A 257 -19.45 -0.09 3.85
C VAL A 257 -19.86 0.90 4.93
N LEU A 258 -20.64 0.43 5.88
CA LEU A 258 -21.19 1.28 6.94
C LEU A 258 -20.08 1.92 7.78
N PRO A 259 -20.19 3.22 8.14
CA PRO A 259 -19.17 3.94 8.91
C PRO A 259 -18.91 3.35 10.30
N GLU A 260 -19.81 2.52 10.81
CA GLU A 260 -19.64 1.74 12.03
C GLU A 260 -18.39 0.85 12.00
N ASN A 261 -17.94 0.43 10.82
CA ASN A 261 -16.65 -0.26 10.67
C ASN A 261 -15.49 0.59 11.22
N SER A 262 -15.38 1.84 10.79
CA SER A 262 -14.33 2.76 11.27
C SER A 262 -14.54 3.16 12.72
N ILE A 263 -15.78 3.41 13.13
CA ILE A 263 -16.13 3.81 14.52
C ILE A 263 -15.73 2.69 15.49
N ASN A 264 -16.14 1.45 15.23
CA ASN A 264 -15.87 0.33 16.13
C ASN A 264 -14.36 0.04 16.22
N TYR A 265 -13.63 0.14 15.12
CA TYR A 265 -12.18 -0.03 15.14
C TYR A 265 -11.49 1.07 15.93
N TYR A 266 -11.88 2.33 15.76
CA TYR A 266 -11.38 3.46 16.54
C TYR A 266 -11.64 3.25 18.03
N LEU A 267 -12.84 2.84 18.44
CA LEU A 267 -13.16 2.57 19.83
C LEU A 267 -12.33 1.42 20.40
N ALA A 268 -12.09 0.37 19.60
CA ALA A 268 -11.21 -0.73 19.99
C ALA A 268 -9.75 -0.28 20.17
N LEU A 269 -9.22 0.58 19.28
CA LEU A 269 -7.89 1.19 19.42
C LEU A 269 -7.81 2.01 20.74
N LYS A 270 -8.77 2.87 20.99
CA LYS A 270 -8.83 3.70 22.21
C LYS A 270 -8.88 2.83 23.46
N LYS A 271 -9.70 1.76 23.47
CA LYS A 271 -9.80 0.81 24.59
C LYS A 271 -8.46 0.13 24.91
N ASN A 272 -7.61 -0.08 23.88
CA ASN A 272 -6.32 -0.72 24.03
C ASN A 272 -5.15 0.30 24.15
N ASN A 273 -5.44 1.59 24.42
CA ASN A 273 -4.45 2.67 24.54
C ASN A 273 -3.57 2.84 23.30
N VAL A 274 -4.09 2.55 22.11
CA VAL A 274 -3.43 2.80 20.84
C VAL A 274 -3.83 4.20 20.34
N SER A 275 -2.84 4.98 19.89
CA SER A 275 -3.08 6.30 19.29
C SER A 275 -3.92 6.14 18.01
N ALA A 276 -5.00 6.90 17.92
CA ALA A 276 -5.89 6.85 16.76
C ALA A 276 -6.58 8.19 16.51
N GLU A 277 -6.76 8.52 15.25
CA GLU A 277 -7.53 9.68 14.78
C GLU A 277 -8.58 9.20 13.78
N LEU A 278 -9.82 9.71 13.91
CA LEU A 278 -10.95 9.34 13.06
C LEU A 278 -11.67 10.59 12.54
N HIS A 279 -11.81 10.68 11.22
CA HIS A 279 -12.62 11.68 10.54
C HIS A 279 -13.82 11.04 9.87
N ILE A 280 -15.02 11.54 10.16
CA ILE A 280 -16.25 11.13 9.49
C ILE A 280 -16.86 12.36 8.83
N TYR A 281 -16.84 12.37 7.50
CA TYR A 281 -17.42 13.44 6.69
C TYR A 281 -18.90 13.18 6.42
N GLU A 282 -19.68 14.23 6.32
CA GLU A 282 -21.12 14.11 6.06
C GLU A 282 -21.40 13.43 4.71
N LYS A 283 -20.63 13.81 3.67
CA LYS A 283 -20.81 13.36 2.29
C LYS A 283 -19.51 12.78 1.73
N GLY A 284 -19.66 11.84 0.83
CA GLY A 284 -18.54 11.19 0.13
C GLY A 284 -18.94 9.85 -0.48
N GLY A 285 -19.96 9.19 0.07
CA GLY A 285 -20.34 7.83 -0.33
C GLY A 285 -19.21 6.83 -0.16
N HIS A 286 -19.25 5.74 -0.96
CA HIS A 286 -18.18 4.75 -0.98
C HIS A 286 -17.20 4.97 -2.14
N GLY A 287 -15.93 4.71 -1.90
CA GLY A 287 -14.93 4.68 -2.98
C GLY A 287 -14.52 6.06 -3.47
N PHE A 288 -14.48 7.09 -2.63
CA PHE A 288 -14.05 8.44 -3.01
C PHE A 288 -12.55 8.56 -3.32
N GLY A 289 -11.71 7.54 -3.03
CA GLY A 289 -10.26 7.57 -3.31
C GLY A 289 -9.58 8.73 -2.60
N LEU A 290 -8.86 9.58 -3.33
CA LEU A 290 -8.21 10.79 -2.79
C LEU A 290 -9.18 11.95 -2.49
N GLY A 291 -10.47 11.71 -2.54
CA GLY A 291 -11.53 12.68 -2.29
C GLY A 291 -12.44 12.88 -3.51
N ALA A 292 -13.71 13.16 -3.24
CA ALA A 292 -14.70 13.55 -4.23
C ALA A 292 -14.96 15.07 -4.15
N GLN A 293 -15.99 15.57 -4.85
CA GLN A 293 -16.34 17.01 -4.84
C GLN A 293 -16.97 17.49 -3.53
N ASP A 294 -17.32 16.55 -2.64
CA ASP A 294 -18.01 16.83 -1.38
C ASP A 294 -17.03 16.96 -0.19
N THR A 295 -17.53 16.83 1.03
CA THR A 295 -16.75 17.03 2.26
C THR A 295 -15.57 16.08 2.40
N SER A 296 -15.64 14.88 1.78
CA SER A 296 -14.53 13.92 1.74
C SER A 296 -13.26 14.43 1.02
N LEU A 297 -13.33 15.54 0.27
CA LEU A 297 -12.18 16.11 -0.41
C LEU A 297 -11.05 16.55 0.55
N TYR A 298 -11.39 16.83 1.80
CA TYR A 298 -10.44 17.38 2.77
C TYR A 298 -9.55 16.33 3.45
N TRP A 299 -9.91 15.05 3.42
CA TRP A 299 -9.23 14.03 4.19
C TRP A 299 -7.73 13.90 3.92
N ILE A 300 -7.29 14.15 2.68
CA ILE A 300 -5.85 14.10 2.34
C ILE A 300 -5.04 15.16 3.07
N ASN A 301 -5.63 16.33 3.37
CA ASN A 301 -4.99 17.38 4.15
C ASN A 301 -4.93 16.99 5.63
N ASP A 302 -6.02 16.45 6.19
CA ASP A 302 -6.06 15.99 7.57
C ASP A 302 -5.08 14.84 7.80
N CYS A 303 -5.01 13.90 6.85
CA CYS A 303 -4.01 12.81 6.88
C CYS A 303 -2.57 13.34 6.80
N LYS A 304 -2.31 14.34 5.95
CA LYS A 304 -0.98 14.98 5.88
C LYS A 304 -0.59 15.63 7.21
N GLU A 305 -1.51 16.36 7.85
CA GLU A 305 -1.23 16.99 9.15
C GLU A 305 -1.03 15.93 10.24
N TRP A 306 -1.79 14.82 10.21
CA TRP A 306 -1.56 13.68 11.11
C TRP A 306 -0.19 13.04 10.90
N LEU A 307 0.23 12.83 9.63
CA LEU A 307 1.56 12.31 9.32
C LEU A 307 2.67 13.24 9.80
N ASN A 308 2.49 14.56 9.67
CA ASN A 308 3.43 15.57 10.15
C ASN A 308 3.52 15.58 11.69
N ALA A 309 2.39 15.61 12.37
CA ALA A 309 2.31 15.61 13.83
C ALA A 309 2.95 14.37 14.48
N ASN A 310 2.91 13.24 13.77
CA ASN A 310 3.54 11.98 14.21
C ASN A 310 4.97 11.78 13.66
N HIS A 311 5.58 12.81 13.06
CA HIS A 311 6.96 12.78 12.53
C HIS A 311 7.21 11.72 11.45
N TYR A 312 6.18 11.36 10.67
CA TYR A 312 6.32 10.50 9.50
C TYR A 312 6.72 11.28 8.25
N ILE A 313 6.44 12.60 8.20
CA ILE A 313 6.90 13.51 7.14
C ILE A 313 7.54 14.76 7.76
N PHE A 314 8.27 15.55 6.93
CA PHE A 314 9.01 16.76 7.33
C PHE A 314 8.47 17.98 6.63
#